data_e81e54c9cb379f373f07d00522ad0434
#
_entry.id   e81e54c9cb379f373f07d00522ad0434
#
_cell.length_a   1.000
_cell.length_b   1.000
_cell.length_c   1.000
_cell.angle_alpha   90.00
_cell.angle_beta   90.00
_cell.angle_gamma   90.00
#
_symmetry.space_group_name_H-M   'P 1'
#
loop_
_entity.id
_entity.type
_entity.pdbx_description
1 polymer ?
#
loop_
_entity_poly.entity_id
_entity_poly.type
_entity_poly.pdbx_seq_one_letter_code
_entity_poly.pdbx_strand_id
1 'polypeptide(L)'
;MPSVISVPGFIGGSNKSDVMMDSPEELLNMFVEKKEVAENRGYTPKVLRSVEGERAVLEFPWENRIGCRGLFTASDGSMFAAFDSSVFRITRDDSGTLVSVKVGELASRPTQVVFAETGGPRSNVVWVDGSAFLFAYCLKEETLKQFRTPLRTYRSADSTAIGEVYSTPTHVVCISGVICINDSENDTWYYTDPYVLGGTTDTRQVYRLTNGQVQYGPDGVTVLTDTVAIDAEANNGVAYLWLDRYSLPKFQTAEYVADKITAMTFCNDRIFCFGEKSLQVYTPTMTEDAYGNSYSVFSSTGNNTRDNGAEIGATVATLGGKVFWLGSSTVGDHSVWVSDGGAPMRISSNNIERELRGMGNIGDAYGFAYAYNGHQFYVLTVPSADRTFCYDLTTQEWFNRSTRDPVKGTNRYWAPSFAVAAYGNIYLGCYSAQFLIQVDADKFTDFRDNPIIKQRTSPVFVKDFAPFRLDAFWIEWNTGTTTQQNPTVNGVPVSAYNPVAMLECSNDGGNTWGMEQWAHGGRIGQYFWRTEFRGVFPCGGYDLPRMYVLRLTISDPVKVVITAAKMQITASRSA
;
A
#
# COMPACT_ATOMS: atom_id res chain seq x y z
N MET A 1 -43.99 -16.80 18.85
CA MET A 1 -43.64 -15.67 19.72
C MET A 1 -42.46 -14.95 19.06
N PRO A 2 -42.36 -13.62 19.15
CA PRO A 2 -41.20 -12.92 18.66
C PRO A 2 -39.95 -13.34 19.43
N SER A 3 -38.86 -13.59 18.73
CA SER A 3 -37.58 -13.94 19.32
C SER A 3 -36.54 -12.89 18.95
N VAL A 4 -35.68 -12.56 19.92
CA VAL A 4 -34.54 -11.61 19.72
C VAL A 4 -33.30 -12.43 19.54
N ILE A 5 -32.60 -12.22 18.45
CA ILE A 5 -31.33 -12.91 18.11
C ILE A 5 -30.26 -11.91 17.67
N SER A 6 -29.03 -12.28 17.89
CA SER A 6 -27.91 -11.56 17.26
C SER A 6 -27.91 -11.81 15.76
N VAL A 7 -27.52 -10.80 14.96
CA VAL A 7 -27.37 -10.97 13.52
C VAL A 7 -26.02 -11.66 13.26
N PRO A 8 -26.03 -12.93 12.83
CA PRO A 8 -24.78 -13.66 12.61
C PRO A 8 -23.93 -12.98 11.55
N GLY A 9 -22.61 -12.91 11.76
CA GLY A 9 -21.68 -12.34 10.78
C GLY A 9 -21.79 -10.83 10.55
N PHE A 10 -22.70 -10.10 11.23
CA PHE A 10 -22.79 -8.63 11.05
C PHE A 10 -21.48 -7.92 11.43
N ILE A 11 -20.82 -8.36 12.49
CA ILE A 11 -19.48 -7.93 12.88
C ILE A 11 -18.46 -8.83 12.17
N GLY A 12 -18.08 -8.48 10.96
CA GLY A 12 -17.15 -9.23 10.11
C GLY A 12 -16.68 -8.40 8.91
N GLY A 13 -15.69 -8.90 8.19
CA GLY A 13 -15.10 -8.25 7.01
C GLY A 13 -15.97 -8.32 5.76
N SER A 14 -15.42 -7.88 4.65
CA SER A 14 -16.01 -8.02 3.31
C SER A 14 -15.73 -9.39 2.72
N ASN A 15 -16.74 -10.00 2.15
CA ASN A 15 -16.63 -11.24 1.38
C ASN A 15 -17.72 -11.28 0.29
N LYS A 16 -17.74 -10.25 -0.55
CA LYS A 16 -18.78 -10.08 -1.56
C LYS A 16 -18.58 -11.05 -2.72
N SER A 17 -19.60 -11.85 -3.01
CA SER A 17 -19.64 -12.77 -4.14
C SER A 17 -20.23 -12.09 -5.39
N ASP A 18 -19.90 -12.59 -6.56
CA ASP A 18 -20.56 -12.29 -7.84
C ASP A 18 -22.03 -12.76 -7.82
N VAL A 19 -22.35 -13.80 -7.05
CA VAL A 19 -23.71 -14.24 -6.77
C VAL A 19 -24.13 -13.67 -5.43
N MET A 20 -24.94 -12.62 -5.41
CA MET A 20 -25.33 -11.90 -4.20
C MET A 20 -26.02 -12.79 -3.15
N MET A 21 -26.75 -13.82 -3.59
CA MET A 21 -27.37 -14.80 -2.68
C MET A 21 -26.34 -15.68 -1.97
N ASP A 22 -25.14 -15.84 -2.52
CA ASP A 22 -24.06 -16.59 -1.89
C ASP A 22 -23.42 -15.76 -0.75
N SER A 23 -22.95 -14.56 -1.07
CA SER A 23 -22.39 -13.64 -0.08
C SER A 23 -22.49 -12.17 -0.54
N PRO A 24 -23.46 -11.39 -0.02
CA PRO A 24 -23.56 -9.96 -0.29
C PRO A 24 -22.69 -9.12 0.62
N GLU A 25 -21.88 -9.72 1.49
CA GLU A 25 -21.16 -9.07 2.58
C GLU A 25 -20.19 -8.00 2.10
N GLU A 26 -20.44 -6.76 2.49
CA GLU A 26 -19.56 -5.63 2.20
C GLU A 26 -19.34 -4.79 3.45
N LEU A 27 -18.09 -4.43 3.70
CA LEU A 27 -17.68 -3.53 4.76
C LEU A 27 -16.92 -2.37 4.12
N LEU A 28 -17.50 -1.17 4.13
CA LEU A 28 -16.97 0.01 3.47
C LEU A 28 -16.60 1.08 4.49
N ASN A 29 -15.36 1.58 4.41
CA ASN A 29 -14.80 2.61 5.29
C ASN A 29 -14.93 2.27 6.79
N MET A 30 -14.94 1.00 7.10
CA MET A 30 -14.87 0.43 8.44
C MET A 30 -13.99 -0.82 8.41
N PHE A 31 -13.41 -1.17 9.53
CA PHE A 31 -12.63 -2.38 9.70
C PHE A 31 -13.02 -3.11 10.99
N VAL A 32 -12.63 -4.37 11.10
CA VAL A 32 -12.88 -5.20 12.27
C VAL A 32 -11.77 -5.01 13.28
N GLU A 33 -12.10 -4.63 14.51
CA GLU A 33 -11.17 -4.57 15.63
C GLU A 33 -11.45 -5.73 16.59
N LYS A 34 -10.41 -6.50 16.95
CA LYS A 34 -10.49 -7.54 17.98
C LYS A 34 -10.24 -6.91 19.33
N LYS A 35 -11.16 -7.14 20.28
CA LYS A 35 -10.95 -6.70 21.66
C LYS A 35 -10.19 -7.78 22.43
N GLU A 36 -9.15 -7.38 23.14
CA GLU A 36 -8.49 -8.20 24.15
C GLU A 36 -9.38 -8.27 25.40
N VAL A 37 -10.40 -9.11 25.39
CA VAL A 37 -11.28 -9.31 26.56
C VAL A 37 -11.17 -10.75 27.01
N ALA A 38 -11.02 -10.95 28.33
CA ALA A 38 -11.08 -12.26 28.95
C ALA A 38 -12.39 -12.97 28.56
N GLU A 39 -12.29 -14.20 28.08
CA GLU A 39 -13.33 -15.01 27.42
C GLU A 39 -14.67 -15.17 28.15
N ASN A 40 -14.78 -14.74 29.40
CA ASN A 40 -15.92 -15.07 30.29
C ASN A 40 -16.89 -13.91 30.58
N ARG A 41 -16.89 -12.81 29.81
CA ARG A 41 -17.72 -11.64 30.16
C ARG A 41 -18.93 -11.38 29.25
N GLY A 42 -19.28 -12.27 28.33
CA GLY A 42 -20.49 -12.14 27.48
C GLY A 42 -20.42 -10.98 26.47
N TYR A 43 -19.25 -10.37 26.25
CA TYR A 43 -19.02 -9.32 25.27
C TYR A 43 -18.58 -9.90 23.92
N THR A 44 -18.97 -9.23 22.84
CA THR A 44 -18.54 -9.58 21.50
C THR A 44 -17.03 -9.32 21.39
N PRO A 45 -16.20 -10.31 21.03
CA PRO A 45 -14.76 -10.14 20.95
C PRO A 45 -14.31 -9.27 19.77
N LYS A 46 -15.20 -8.93 18.86
CA LYS A 46 -14.99 -8.10 17.68
C LYS A 46 -15.94 -6.91 17.68
N VAL A 47 -15.47 -5.78 17.12
CA VAL A 47 -16.30 -4.59 16.85
C VAL A 47 -16.00 -4.07 15.45
N LEU A 48 -16.96 -3.37 14.84
CA LEU A 48 -16.70 -2.60 13.62
C LEU A 48 -16.33 -1.18 14.01
N ARG A 49 -15.21 -0.70 13.49
CA ARG A 49 -14.70 0.64 13.72
C ARG A 49 -14.55 1.39 12.41
N SER A 50 -14.97 2.66 12.37
CA SER A 50 -14.78 3.51 11.21
C SER A 50 -13.30 3.81 10.99
N VAL A 51 -12.91 3.94 9.73
CA VAL A 51 -11.61 4.52 9.36
C VAL A 51 -11.53 5.97 9.83
N GLU A 52 -10.31 6.45 10.02
CA GLU A 52 -10.02 7.83 10.42
C GLU A 52 -10.20 8.80 9.22
N GLY A 53 -10.32 10.08 9.51
CA GLY A 53 -10.37 11.12 8.52
C GLY A 53 -8.99 11.56 8.03
N GLU A 54 -9.00 12.54 7.15
CA GLU A 54 -7.83 12.98 6.42
C GLU A 54 -7.75 14.51 6.43
N ARG A 55 -6.54 15.06 6.61
CA ARG A 55 -6.29 16.50 6.57
C ARG A 55 -5.17 16.81 5.60
N ALA A 56 -5.37 17.73 4.66
CA ALA A 56 -4.29 18.29 3.87
C ALA A 56 -3.39 19.17 4.76
N VAL A 57 -2.08 18.91 4.77
CA VAL A 57 -1.11 19.58 5.66
C VAL A 57 -0.05 20.39 4.93
N LEU A 58 0.28 20.01 3.69
CA LEU A 58 1.17 20.76 2.80
C LEU A 58 0.62 20.72 1.39
N GLU A 59 0.84 21.81 0.66
CA GLU A 59 0.51 21.92 -0.76
C GLU A 59 1.80 22.08 -1.58
N PHE A 60 1.87 21.39 -2.72
CA PHE A 60 3.02 21.38 -3.62
C PHE A 60 2.69 22.00 -4.97
N PRO A 61 3.69 22.43 -5.76
CA PRO A 61 3.49 22.88 -7.13
C PRO A 61 2.73 21.84 -7.98
N TRP A 62 1.89 22.31 -8.90
CA TRP A 62 1.02 21.49 -9.75
C TRP A 62 1.11 21.92 -11.22
N GLU A 63 2.32 22.14 -11.70
CA GLU A 63 2.55 22.67 -13.05
C GLU A 63 2.22 21.64 -14.14
N ASN A 64 2.68 20.40 -13.95
CA ASN A 64 2.46 19.30 -14.89
C ASN A 64 1.22 18.46 -14.54
N ARG A 65 0.49 18.83 -13.49
CA ARG A 65 -0.68 18.10 -12.96
C ARG A 65 -0.39 16.65 -12.57
N ILE A 66 0.83 16.40 -12.12
CA ILE A 66 1.25 15.11 -11.58
C ILE A 66 1.26 15.24 -10.06
N GLY A 67 0.53 14.38 -9.35
CA GLY A 67 0.47 14.40 -7.90
C GLY A 67 1.69 13.78 -7.23
N CYS A 68 1.46 13.14 -6.10
CA CYS A 68 2.50 12.40 -5.40
C CYS A 68 2.99 11.22 -6.25
N ARG A 69 4.30 11.05 -6.35
CA ARG A 69 4.96 9.96 -7.09
C ARG A 69 5.72 9.01 -6.18
N GLY A 70 5.91 9.39 -4.91
CA GLY A 70 6.59 8.58 -3.91
C GLY A 70 6.78 9.32 -2.60
N LEU A 71 6.79 8.59 -1.49
CA LEU A 71 7.03 9.07 -0.14
C LEU A 71 8.05 8.18 0.56
N PHE A 72 8.90 8.77 1.38
CA PHE A 72 9.91 8.05 2.14
C PHE A 72 10.23 8.79 3.44
N THR A 73 10.51 8.05 4.52
CA THR A 73 11.04 8.62 5.76
C THR A 73 12.50 8.20 5.93
N ALA A 74 13.39 9.16 6.03
CA ALA A 74 14.80 8.92 6.24
C ALA A 74 15.11 8.64 7.72
N SER A 75 16.28 8.07 7.99
CA SER A 75 16.74 7.70 9.34
C SER A 75 16.92 8.90 10.27
N ASP A 76 17.13 10.11 9.73
CA ASP A 76 17.17 11.37 10.51
C ASP A 76 15.76 11.88 10.91
N GLY A 77 14.70 11.17 10.51
CA GLY A 77 13.31 11.51 10.76
C GLY A 77 12.71 12.47 9.75
N SER A 78 13.49 13.02 8.80
CA SER A 78 12.94 13.85 7.73
C SER A 78 12.16 13.00 6.72
N MET A 79 11.14 13.59 6.08
CA MET A 79 10.43 12.94 4.97
C MET A 79 10.95 13.43 3.62
N PHE A 80 10.98 12.54 2.65
CA PHE A 80 11.19 12.85 1.25
C PHE A 80 9.89 12.57 0.49
N ALA A 81 9.49 13.53 -0.34
CA ALA A 81 8.27 13.45 -1.11
C ALA A 81 8.53 13.87 -2.55
N ALA A 82 8.15 13.02 -3.50
CA ALA A 82 8.18 13.33 -4.91
C ALA A 82 6.80 13.83 -5.35
N PHE A 83 6.71 15.09 -5.75
CA PHE A 83 5.51 15.70 -6.30
C PHE A 83 5.82 16.39 -7.60
N ASP A 84 4.94 16.19 -8.60
CA ASP A 84 5.10 16.74 -9.94
C ASP A 84 6.48 16.42 -10.53
N SER A 85 7.28 17.40 -10.83
CA SER A 85 8.65 17.27 -11.36
C SER A 85 9.75 17.55 -10.33
N SER A 86 9.45 17.42 -9.03
CA SER A 86 10.37 17.80 -7.97
C SER A 86 10.37 16.83 -6.80
N VAL A 87 11.50 16.73 -6.13
CA VAL A 87 11.66 16.06 -4.83
C VAL A 87 11.82 17.11 -3.75
N PHE A 88 11.08 16.94 -2.68
CA PHE A 88 11.10 17.81 -1.51
C PHE A 88 11.56 17.03 -0.29
N ARG A 89 12.42 17.65 0.52
CA ARG A 89 12.68 17.24 1.91
C ARG A 89 11.74 18.01 2.81
N ILE A 90 11.03 17.30 3.69
CA ILE A 90 10.05 17.84 4.60
C ILE A 90 10.56 17.63 6.02
N THR A 91 10.63 18.71 6.78
CA THR A 91 11.08 18.72 8.18
C THR A 91 10.05 19.43 9.05
N ARG A 92 10.19 19.34 10.37
CA ARG A 92 9.43 20.17 11.30
C ARG A 92 10.28 21.34 11.75
N ASP A 93 9.69 22.54 11.75
CA ASP A 93 10.31 23.71 12.37
C ASP A 93 10.15 23.69 13.90
N ASP A 94 10.72 24.68 14.58
CA ASP A 94 10.67 24.81 16.04
C ASP A 94 9.23 24.96 16.58
N SER A 95 8.29 25.38 15.74
CA SER A 95 6.86 25.48 16.08
C SER A 95 6.11 24.15 15.94
N GLY A 96 6.76 23.12 15.37
CA GLY A 96 6.18 21.83 15.06
C GLY A 96 5.42 21.80 13.72
N THR A 97 5.49 22.89 12.92
CA THR A 97 4.87 22.97 11.60
C THR A 97 5.75 22.29 10.55
N LEU A 98 5.12 21.61 9.58
CA LEU A 98 5.84 21.00 8.47
C LEU A 98 6.32 22.06 7.48
N VAL A 99 7.59 22.00 7.14
CA VAL A 99 8.25 22.86 6.14
C VAL A 99 8.85 21.98 5.06
N SER A 100 8.69 22.35 3.79
CA SER A 100 9.24 21.65 2.64
C SER A 100 10.30 22.46 1.93
N VAL A 101 11.40 21.81 1.59
CA VAL A 101 12.49 22.39 0.80
C VAL A 101 12.71 21.53 -0.44
N LYS A 102 12.71 22.13 -1.63
CA LYS A 102 13.02 21.41 -2.86
C LYS A 102 14.50 21.00 -2.86
N VAL A 103 14.75 19.71 -3.06
CA VAL A 103 16.10 19.12 -3.04
C VAL A 103 16.52 18.50 -4.38
N GLY A 104 15.59 18.28 -5.30
CA GLY A 104 15.91 17.70 -6.59
C GLY A 104 14.85 17.94 -7.66
N GLU A 105 15.22 17.70 -8.90
CA GLU A 105 14.32 17.72 -10.06
C GLU A 105 14.15 16.31 -10.62
N LEU A 106 12.98 16.05 -11.17
CA LEU A 106 12.58 14.78 -11.75
C LEU A 106 12.17 14.97 -13.20
N ALA A 107 12.25 13.90 -13.98
CA ALA A 107 11.61 13.89 -15.28
C ALA A 107 10.10 14.15 -15.16
N SER A 108 9.56 15.01 -16.03
CA SER A 108 8.11 15.32 -16.09
C SER A 108 7.33 14.15 -16.68
N ARG A 109 7.28 13.03 -15.95
CA ARG A 109 6.58 11.77 -16.30
C ARG A 109 5.75 11.32 -15.11
N PRO A 110 4.58 10.72 -15.29
CA PRO A 110 3.76 10.19 -14.20
C PRO A 110 4.28 8.82 -13.68
N THR A 111 5.61 8.63 -13.66
CA THR A 111 6.23 7.40 -13.15
C THR A 111 6.38 7.46 -11.65
N GLN A 112 6.27 6.33 -10.98
CA GLN A 112 6.58 6.20 -9.56
C GLN A 112 8.05 6.55 -9.31
N VAL A 113 8.33 7.18 -8.18
CA VAL A 113 9.68 7.44 -7.66
C VAL A 113 9.89 6.54 -6.45
N VAL A 114 10.88 5.67 -6.54
CA VAL A 114 11.21 4.75 -5.46
C VAL A 114 12.44 5.25 -4.74
N PHE A 115 12.34 5.32 -3.43
CA PHE A 115 13.39 5.78 -2.53
C PHE A 115 14.00 4.64 -1.74
N ALA A 116 15.27 4.77 -1.39
CA ALA A 116 15.96 3.93 -0.42
C ALA A 116 17.03 4.75 0.32
N GLU A 117 17.60 4.21 1.39
CA GLU A 117 18.64 4.87 2.17
C GLU A 117 19.85 3.96 2.34
N THR A 118 21.06 4.51 2.14
CA THR A 118 22.30 3.72 2.18
C THR A 118 22.76 3.38 3.59
N GLY A 119 22.32 4.13 4.60
CA GLY A 119 22.81 4.00 5.98
C GLY A 119 24.26 4.45 6.18
N GLY A 120 24.76 4.27 7.41
CA GLY A 120 26.12 4.64 7.78
C GLY A 120 26.29 6.11 8.19
N PRO A 121 27.54 6.52 8.54
CA PRO A 121 27.83 7.87 9.05
C PRO A 121 27.58 9.02 8.07
N ARG A 122 27.58 8.71 6.78
CA ARG A 122 27.23 9.61 5.68
C ARG A 122 26.09 8.98 4.88
N SER A 123 24.94 8.89 5.54
CA SER A 123 23.75 8.31 4.89
C SER A 123 23.27 9.16 3.75
N ASN A 124 22.89 8.50 2.66
CA ASN A 124 22.30 9.14 1.48
C ASN A 124 20.91 8.57 1.25
N VAL A 125 19.95 9.44 1.01
CA VAL A 125 18.68 9.05 0.42
C VAL A 125 18.86 8.98 -1.08
N VAL A 126 18.64 7.81 -1.65
CA VAL A 126 18.78 7.56 -3.09
C VAL A 126 17.43 7.33 -3.71
N TRP A 127 17.25 7.75 -4.97
CA TRP A 127 16.00 7.47 -5.69
C TRP A 127 16.23 7.30 -7.19
N VAL A 128 15.26 6.67 -7.80
CA VAL A 128 15.13 6.47 -9.25
C VAL A 128 13.73 6.89 -9.70
N ASP A 129 13.62 7.41 -10.92
CA ASP A 129 12.37 7.92 -11.50
C ASP A 129 12.05 7.32 -12.88
N GLY A 130 12.72 6.22 -13.25
CA GLY A 130 12.61 5.61 -14.57
C GLY A 130 13.48 6.26 -15.64
N SER A 131 14.30 7.25 -15.29
CA SER A 131 15.34 7.81 -16.17
C SER A 131 16.64 7.00 -16.08
N ALA A 132 17.61 7.32 -16.95
CA ALA A 132 18.93 6.68 -16.92
C ALA A 132 19.85 7.27 -15.84
N PHE A 133 19.29 7.60 -14.67
CA PHE A 133 20.02 8.19 -13.57
C PHE A 133 19.59 7.63 -12.21
N LEU A 134 20.56 7.52 -11.29
CA LEU A 134 20.38 7.41 -9.87
C LEU A 134 20.67 8.76 -9.23
N PHE A 135 19.80 9.21 -8.38
CA PHE A 135 20.00 10.42 -7.58
C PHE A 135 20.38 10.03 -6.15
N ALA A 136 21.29 10.75 -5.53
CA ALA A 136 21.73 10.53 -4.16
C ALA A 136 21.83 11.86 -3.41
N TYR A 137 21.06 12.00 -2.35
CA TYR A 137 21.07 13.17 -1.48
C TYR A 137 21.74 12.82 -0.15
N CYS A 138 22.88 13.44 0.14
CA CYS A 138 23.59 13.26 1.40
C CYS A 138 22.87 14.00 2.53
N LEU A 139 22.37 13.28 3.54
CA LEU A 139 21.64 13.88 4.66
C LEU A 139 22.49 14.83 5.50
N LYS A 140 23.80 14.53 5.65
CA LYS A 140 24.73 15.33 6.45
C LYS A 140 25.19 16.61 5.76
N GLU A 141 25.47 16.54 4.46
CA GLU A 141 26.04 17.65 3.70
C GLU A 141 24.96 18.44 2.96
N GLU A 142 23.72 17.94 2.94
CA GLU A 142 22.59 18.53 2.24
C GLU A 142 22.86 18.78 0.75
N THR A 143 23.61 17.86 0.14
CA THR A 143 24.04 17.95 -1.28
C THR A 143 23.42 16.83 -2.08
N LEU A 144 22.97 17.16 -3.29
CA LEU A 144 22.45 16.22 -4.28
C LEU A 144 23.54 15.89 -5.31
N LYS A 145 23.70 14.60 -5.60
CA LYS A 145 24.51 14.09 -6.70
C LYS A 145 23.66 13.23 -7.63
N GLN A 146 24.07 13.18 -8.88
CA GLN A 146 23.42 12.41 -9.93
C GLN A 146 24.45 11.49 -10.58
N PHE A 147 24.13 10.20 -10.67
CA PHE A 147 24.99 9.17 -11.25
C PHE A 147 24.33 8.55 -12.46
N ARG A 148 25.06 8.41 -13.54
CA ARG A 148 24.59 7.67 -14.71
C ARG A 148 24.45 6.20 -14.38
N THR A 149 23.38 5.55 -14.88
CA THR A 149 23.14 4.12 -14.71
C THR A 149 24.04 3.29 -15.61
N PRO A 150 24.25 1.99 -15.31
CA PRO A 150 25.04 1.10 -16.15
C PRO A 150 24.47 0.94 -17.57
N LEU A 151 25.35 0.61 -18.51
CA LEU A 151 24.94 0.17 -19.84
C LEU A 151 24.28 -1.19 -19.76
N ARG A 152 23.24 -1.41 -20.54
CA ARG A 152 22.58 -2.72 -20.66
C ARG A 152 23.56 -3.75 -21.17
N THR A 153 23.66 -4.87 -20.46
CA THR A 153 24.37 -6.04 -20.94
C THR A 153 23.46 -6.81 -21.90
N TYR A 154 23.75 -6.73 -23.19
CA TYR A 154 23.02 -7.53 -24.17
C TYR A 154 23.55 -8.95 -24.21
N ARG A 155 22.70 -9.93 -23.97
CA ARG A 155 22.88 -11.31 -24.39
C ARG A 155 22.39 -11.46 -25.84
N SER A 156 23.02 -10.82 -26.81
CA SER A 156 22.68 -11.09 -28.19
C SER A 156 23.69 -12.06 -28.79
N ALA A 157 23.19 -13.11 -29.37
CA ALA A 157 23.96 -13.99 -30.20
C ALA A 157 24.48 -13.32 -31.49
N ASP A 158 23.93 -12.17 -31.82
CA ASP A 158 24.28 -11.39 -32.99
C ASP A 158 24.93 -10.07 -32.56
N SER A 159 26.23 -10.01 -32.70
CA SER A 159 27.13 -8.89 -32.38
C SER A 159 26.97 -7.66 -33.28
N THR A 160 25.76 -7.24 -33.60
CA THR A 160 25.55 -5.94 -34.25
C THR A 160 25.40 -4.87 -33.17
N ALA A 161 26.37 -3.98 -33.09
CA ALA A 161 26.41 -2.84 -32.18
C ALA A 161 25.16 -1.97 -32.36
N ILE A 162 24.16 -2.20 -31.51
CA ILE A 162 23.10 -1.25 -31.23
C ILE A 162 23.69 -0.27 -30.22
N GLY A 163 23.61 1.02 -30.48
CA GLY A 163 24.28 2.07 -29.71
C GLY A 163 24.12 1.96 -28.20
N GLU A 164 24.98 2.65 -27.46
CA GLU A 164 25.02 2.65 -25.99
C GLU A 164 23.65 2.96 -25.39
N VAL A 165 22.99 1.96 -24.78
CA VAL A 165 21.70 2.10 -24.12
C VAL A 165 21.89 1.90 -22.62
N TYR A 166 21.62 2.93 -21.85
CA TYR A 166 21.69 2.88 -20.39
C TYR A 166 20.44 2.20 -19.81
N SER A 167 20.62 1.54 -18.67
CA SER A 167 19.51 0.97 -17.93
C SER A 167 18.58 2.08 -17.40
N THR A 168 17.29 1.77 -17.34
CA THR A 168 16.23 2.68 -16.88
C THR A 168 15.58 2.11 -15.63
N PRO A 169 16.19 2.31 -14.44
CA PRO A 169 15.70 1.70 -13.22
C PRO A 169 14.38 2.32 -12.76
N THR A 170 13.45 1.48 -12.38
CA THR A 170 12.19 1.86 -11.75
C THR A 170 12.20 1.62 -10.24
N HIS A 171 13.12 0.76 -9.76
CA HIS A 171 13.23 0.42 -8.36
C HIS A 171 14.69 0.51 -7.90
N VAL A 172 14.85 0.99 -6.66
CA VAL A 172 16.13 1.01 -5.94
C VAL A 172 15.94 0.40 -4.57
N VAL A 173 16.91 -0.38 -4.14
CA VAL A 173 16.97 -1.02 -2.84
C VAL A 173 18.36 -0.83 -2.25
N CYS A 174 18.43 -0.60 -0.95
CA CYS A 174 19.70 -0.57 -0.22
C CYS A 174 19.73 -1.69 0.82
N ILE A 175 20.81 -2.47 0.80
CA ILE A 175 21.02 -3.57 1.73
C ILE A 175 22.49 -3.60 2.17
N SER A 176 22.75 -3.59 3.48
CA SER A 176 24.12 -3.61 4.02
C SER A 176 25.04 -2.57 3.37
N GLY A 177 24.52 -1.39 3.05
CA GLY A 177 25.25 -0.31 2.39
C GLY A 177 25.47 -0.49 0.88
N VAL A 178 24.98 -1.55 0.28
CA VAL A 178 24.98 -1.81 -1.17
C VAL A 178 23.72 -1.20 -1.78
N ILE A 179 23.87 -0.44 -2.85
CA ILE A 179 22.77 0.10 -3.65
C ILE A 179 22.50 -0.86 -4.80
N CYS A 180 21.26 -1.29 -4.93
CA CYS A 180 20.80 -2.20 -6.00
C CYS A 180 19.71 -1.51 -6.81
N ILE A 181 19.79 -1.59 -8.14
CA ILE A 181 18.79 -1.05 -9.08
C ILE A 181 18.42 -2.12 -10.11
N ASN A 182 17.16 -2.16 -10.51
CA ASN A 182 16.74 -3.02 -11.62
C ASN A 182 16.97 -2.34 -12.98
N ASP A 183 16.94 -3.12 -14.05
CA ASP A 183 16.65 -2.63 -15.39
C ASP A 183 15.19 -2.99 -15.73
N SER A 184 14.36 -1.99 -16.04
CA SER A 184 12.94 -2.18 -16.32
C SER A 184 12.63 -2.93 -17.63
N GLU A 185 13.63 -3.18 -18.46
CA GLU A 185 13.45 -3.76 -19.79
C GLU A 185 13.88 -5.22 -19.90
N ASN A 186 14.60 -5.72 -18.88
CA ASN A 186 15.12 -7.08 -18.88
C ASN A 186 15.16 -7.70 -17.48
N ASP A 187 15.74 -8.88 -17.36
CA ASP A 187 15.91 -9.65 -16.12
C ASP A 187 17.17 -9.28 -15.33
N THR A 188 17.86 -8.20 -15.70
CA THR A 188 19.13 -7.80 -15.10
C THR A 188 18.93 -6.75 -14.03
N TRP A 189 19.71 -6.83 -12.97
CA TRP A 189 19.81 -5.78 -11.95
C TRP A 189 21.27 -5.55 -11.58
N TYR A 190 21.60 -4.31 -11.19
CA TYR A 190 22.96 -3.85 -10.94
C TYR A 190 23.12 -3.49 -9.46
N TYR A 191 24.33 -3.64 -8.96
CA TYR A 191 24.63 -3.30 -7.57
C TYR A 191 26.01 -2.66 -7.41
N THR A 192 26.22 -1.95 -6.31
CA THR A 192 27.46 -1.24 -5.97
C THR A 192 28.32 -2.05 -4.99
N ASP A 193 29.51 -1.55 -4.68
CA ASP A 193 30.22 -1.97 -3.48
C ASP A 193 29.52 -1.44 -2.21
N PRO A 194 29.71 -2.08 -1.04
CA PRO A 194 29.15 -1.60 0.21
C PRO A 194 29.66 -0.20 0.56
N TYR A 195 28.76 0.64 1.05
CA TYR A 195 29.07 1.99 1.57
C TYR A 195 29.87 2.89 0.63
N VAL A 196 29.79 2.68 -0.68
CA VAL A 196 30.54 3.47 -1.66
C VAL A 196 30.24 4.97 -1.60
N LEU A 197 29.01 5.36 -1.21
CA LEU A 197 28.61 6.75 -0.94
C LEU A 197 28.75 7.14 0.54
N GLY A 198 29.04 6.21 1.42
CA GLY A 198 29.12 6.42 2.87
C GLY A 198 30.51 6.82 3.37
N GLY A 199 31.51 6.91 2.49
CA GLY A 199 32.89 7.30 2.80
C GLY A 199 33.05 8.79 3.13
N THR A 200 34.19 9.17 3.69
CA THR A 200 34.53 10.57 3.96
C THR A 200 34.93 11.32 2.68
N THR A 201 35.22 10.60 1.61
CA THR A 201 35.63 11.13 0.31
C THR A 201 34.81 10.45 -0.79
N ASP A 202 34.52 11.20 -1.86
CA ASP A 202 33.84 10.67 -3.05
C ASP A 202 34.82 9.97 -4.00
N THR A 203 35.76 9.20 -3.44
CA THR A 203 36.79 8.46 -4.17
C THR A 203 36.82 7.00 -3.74
N ARG A 204 37.26 6.15 -4.65
CA ARG A 204 37.55 4.74 -4.39
C ARG A 204 38.86 4.31 -5.01
N GLN A 205 39.39 3.21 -4.50
CA GLN A 205 40.56 2.55 -5.05
C GLN A 205 40.13 1.55 -6.12
N VAL A 206 40.70 1.63 -7.29
CA VAL A 206 40.58 0.63 -8.38
C VAL A 206 41.95 0.03 -8.67
N TYR A 207 42.01 -1.19 -9.16
CA TYR A 207 43.25 -1.83 -9.53
C TYR A 207 43.82 -1.14 -10.77
N ARG A 208 45.15 -0.91 -10.76
CA ARG A 208 45.85 -0.47 -11.94
C ARG A 208 46.02 -1.65 -12.90
N LEU A 209 45.45 -1.53 -14.10
CA LEU A 209 45.45 -2.61 -15.09
C LEU A 209 46.37 -2.26 -16.28
N THR A 210 47.11 -3.26 -16.78
CA THR A 210 47.77 -3.21 -18.07
C THR A 210 47.38 -4.42 -18.89
N ASN A 211 46.81 -4.21 -20.07
CA ASN A 211 46.25 -5.28 -20.91
C ASN A 211 45.26 -6.18 -20.16
N GLY A 212 44.43 -5.62 -19.26
CA GLY A 212 43.46 -6.34 -18.46
C GLY A 212 44.04 -7.13 -17.27
N GLN A 213 45.34 -7.04 -17.02
CA GLN A 213 46.00 -7.69 -15.89
C GLN A 213 46.38 -6.71 -14.80
N VAL A 214 46.17 -7.13 -13.53
CA VAL A 214 46.52 -6.33 -12.35
C VAL A 214 48.04 -6.12 -12.30
N GLN A 215 48.45 -4.89 -12.06
CA GLN A 215 49.87 -4.53 -11.86
C GLN A 215 50.28 -4.72 -10.41
N TYR A 216 51.52 -5.18 -10.23
CA TYR A 216 52.14 -5.33 -8.93
C TYR A 216 53.28 -4.33 -8.76
N GLY A 217 53.57 -3.98 -7.51
CA GLY A 217 54.72 -3.18 -7.14
C GLY A 217 56.04 -3.90 -7.37
N PRO A 218 57.17 -3.21 -7.12
CA PRO A 218 58.51 -3.79 -7.28
C PRO A 218 58.78 -5.04 -6.42
N ASP A 219 57.98 -5.24 -5.38
CA ASP A 219 58.00 -6.40 -4.48
C ASP A 219 57.33 -7.64 -5.09
N GLY A 220 56.62 -7.49 -6.22
CA GLY A 220 55.90 -8.55 -6.89
C GLY A 220 54.63 -9.06 -6.13
N VAL A 221 54.29 -8.42 -5.01
CA VAL A 221 53.19 -8.84 -4.13
C VAL A 221 52.15 -7.73 -3.93
N THR A 222 52.60 -6.50 -3.74
CA THR A 222 51.70 -5.36 -3.49
C THR A 222 50.96 -4.96 -4.77
N VAL A 223 49.61 -5.04 -4.72
CA VAL A 223 48.76 -4.62 -5.86
C VAL A 223 48.81 -3.09 -5.97
N LEU A 224 49.08 -2.60 -7.15
CA LEU A 224 49.01 -1.17 -7.45
C LEU A 224 47.57 -0.75 -7.69
N THR A 225 47.16 0.35 -7.04
CA THR A 225 45.84 0.93 -7.15
C THR A 225 45.89 2.38 -7.58
N ASP A 226 44.85 2.83 -8.28
CA ASP A 226 44.60 4.22 -8.59
C ASP A 226 43.39 4.73 -7.79
N THR A 227 43.47 5.98 -7.34
CA THR A 227 42.34 6.64 -6.67
C THR A 227 41.51 7.37 -7.73
N VAL A 228 40.23 6.99 -7.84
CA VAL A 228 39.32 7.58 -8.82
C VAL A 228 38.10 8.18 -8.10
N ALA A 229 37.53 9.25 -8.66
CA ALA A 229 36.27 9.79 -8.20
C ALA A 229 35.14 8.84 -8.57
N ILE A 230 34.24 8.57 -7.64
CA ILE A 230 33.10 7.61 -7.86
C ILE A 230 32.10 8.14 -8.87
N ASP A 231 31.98 9.47 -8.99
CA ASP A 231 31.13 10.17 -9.95
C ASP A 231 31.78 10.37 -11.32
N ALA A 232 33.09 10.08 -11.44
CA ALA A 232 33.78 10.15 -12.73
C ALA A 232 33.27 9.04 -13.66
N GLU A 233 33.10 9.38 -14.92
CA GLU A 233 32.70 8.41 -15.94
C GLU A 233 33.93 7.59 -16.35
N ALA A 234 33.82 6.27 -16.20
CA ALA A 234 34.76 5.31 -16.71
C ALA A 234 34.28 4.79 -18.07
N ASN A 235 34.89 3.73 -18.58
CA ASN A 235 34.60 3.10 -19.87
C ASN A 235 33.11 3.26 -20.30
N ASN A 236 32.89 3.85 -21.47
CA ASN A 236 31.56 4.08 -22.06
C ASN A 236 30.61 4.97 -21.25
N GLY A 237 31.11 5.91 -20.47
CA GLY A 237 30.27 6.87 -19.74
C GLY A 237 29.57 6.32 -18.51
N VAL A 238 30.00 5.18 -17.97
CA VAL A 238 29.48 4.58 -16.73
C VAL A 238 30.27 5.11 -15.53
N ALA A 239 29.56 5.63 -14.52
CA ALA A 239 30.20 6.09 -13.29
C ALA A 239 30.89 4.94 -12.54
N TYR A 240 32.03 5.23 -11.89
CA TYR A 240 32.75 4.24 -11.08
C TYR A 240 31.91 3.69 -9.90
N LEU A 241 30.79 4.33 -9.59
CA LEU A 241 29.80 3.82 -8.63
C LEU A 241 29.38 2.36 -8.90
N TRP A 242 29.21 1.99 -10.19
CA TRP A 242 28.67 0.70 -10.63
C TRP A 242 29.73 -0.33 -11.01
N LEU A 243 31.00 0.02 -10.91
CA LEU A 243 32.09 -0.82 -11.33
C LEU A 243 32.75 -1.50 -10.11
N ASP A 244 33.31 -2.67 -10.30
CA ASP A 244 34.19 -3.31 -9.32
C ASP A 244 35.60 -2.69 -9.34
N ARG A 245 36.51 -3.27 -8.56
CA ARG A 245 37.92 -2.83 -8.55
C ARG A 245 38.68 -3.08 -9.87
N TYR A 246 38.14 -3.94 -10.71
CA TYR A 246 38.65 -4.21 -12.06
C TYR A 246 38.05 -3.29 -13.13
N SER A 247 37.22 -2.34 -12.74
CA SER A 247 36.44 -1.45 -13.63
C SER A 247 35.43 -2.23 -14.51
N LEU A 248 34.86 -3.33 -13.97
CA LEU A 248 33.83 -4.14 -14.62
C LEU A 248 32.47 -3.89 -13.95
N PRO A 249 31.37 -3.82 -14.71
CA PRO A 249 30.03 -3.66 -14.16
C PRO A 249 29.64 -4.82 -13.25
N LYS A 250 29.06 -4.50 -12.07
CA LYS A 250 28.53 -5.47 -11.12
C LYS A 250 27.03 -5.67 -11.39
N PHE A 251 26.65 -6.85 -11.79
CA PHE A 251 25.27 -7.18 -12.09
C PHE A 251 24.90 -8.62 -11.72
N GLN A 252 23.62 -8.88 -11.64
CA GLN A 252 23.02 -10.20 -11.53
C GLN A 252 21.84 -10.29 -12.50
N THR A 253 21.45 -11.52 -12.83
CA THR A 253 20.30 -11.80 -13.67
C THR A 253 19.30 -12.66 -12.92
N ALA A 254 18.02 -12.34 -13.07
CA ALA A 254 16.92 -13.12 -12.49
C ALA A 254 16.51 -14.22 -13.49
N GLU A 255 17.36 -15.24 -13.64
CA GLU A 255 17.28 -16.24 -14.73
C GLU A 255 16.30 -17.39 -14.48
N TYR A 256 15.60 -17.44 -13.34
CA TYR A 256 14.69 -18.55 -13.05
C TYR A 256 13.54 -18.65 -14.06
N VAL A 257 13.04 -17.52 -14.50
CA VAL A 257 12.19 -17.33 -15.67
C VAL A 257 12.71 -16.08 -16.37
N ALA A 258 12.91 -16.14 -17.68
CA ALA A 258 13.37 -14.99 -18.47
C ALA A 258 12.22 -14.00 -18.67
N ASP A 259 11.83 -13.30 -17.61
CA ASP A 259 10.86 -12.21 -17.63
C ASP A 259 11.50 -10.94 -17.04
N LYS A 260 11.05 -9.77 -17.51
CA LYS A 260 11.61 -8.50 -17.05
C LYS A 260 11.27 -8.23 -15.58
N ILE A 261 12.16 -7.58 -14.87
CA ILE A 261 11.95 -7.19 -13.47
C ILE A 261 10.96 -6.02 -13.40
N THR A 262 9.76 -6.29 -12.90
CA THR A 262 8.68 -5.32 -12.73
C THR A 262 8.76 -4.56 -11.42
N ALA A 263 9.31 -5.20 -10.36
CA ALA A 263 9.53 -4.59 -9.06
C ALA A 263 10.72 -5.22 -8.34
N MET A 264 11.34 -4.43 -7.49
CA MET A 264 12.38 -4.88 -6.58
C MET A 264 12.18 -4.24 -5.22
N THR A 265 12.22 -5.03 -4.16
CA THR A 265 12.05 -4.52 -2.80
C THR A 265 12.93 -5.25 -1.79
N PHE A 266 13.08 -4.66 -0.61
CA PHE A 266 13.89 -5.19 0.48
C PHE A 266 12.99 -5.58 1.66
N CYS A 267 13.22 -6.76 2.21
CA CYS A 267 12.54 -7.22 3.41
C CYS A 267 13.37 -8.31 4.11
N ASN A 268 13.54 -8.22 5.43
CA ASN A 268 14.22 -9.21 6.27
C ASN A 268 15.60 -9.63 5.73
N ASP A 269 16.47 -8.64 5.44
CA ASP A 269 17.81 -8.84 4.89
C ASP A 269 17.86 -9.62 3.56
N ARG A 270 16.78 -9.53 2.78
CA ARG A 270 16.65 -10.17 1.47
C ARG A 270 16.13 -9.18 0.45
N ILE A 271 16.58 -9.36 -0.80
CA ILE A 271 16.06 -8.65 -1.96
C ILE A 271 15.06 -9.55 -2.66
N PHE A 272 13.86 -9.03 -2.88
CA PHE A 272 12.81 -9.67 -3.67
C PHE A 272 12.83 -9.03 -5.05
N CYS A 273 13.15 -9.83 -6.07
CA CYS A 273 13.07 -9.45 -7.47
C CYS A 273 11.82 -10.10 -8.08
N PHE A 274 10.85 -9.27 -8.42
CA PHE A 274 9.60 -9.69 -9.06
C PHE A 274 9.74 -9.55 -10.57
N GLY A 275 9.54 -10.66 -11.29
CA GLY A 275 9.23 -10.64 -12.71
C GLY A 275 7.72 -10.55 -12.94
N GLU A 276 7.29 -10.53 -14.20
CA GLU A 276 5.86 -10.55 -14.54
C GLU A 276 5.15 -11.77 -13.98
N LYS A 277 5.81 -12.94 -14.01
CA LYS A 277 5.25 -14.24 -13.58
C LYS A 277 6.12 -14.98 -12.58
N SER A 278 7.27 -14.44 -12.22
CA SER A 278 8.23 -15.09 -11.33
C SER A 278 8.58 -14.22 -10.12
N LEU A 279 9.06 -14.88 -9.08
CA LEU A 279 9.66 -14.23 -7.91
C LEU A 279 10.99 -14.92 -7.63
N GLN A 280 12.05 -14.13 -7.48
CA GLN A 280 13.34 -14.58 -7.01
C GLN A 280 13.75 -13.80 -5.77
N VAL A 281 14.34 -14.51 -4.80
CA VAL A 281 14.78 -13.91 -3.53
C VAL A 281 16.29 -14.10 -3.40
N TYR A 282 17.00 -13.01 -3.15
CA TYR A 282 18.44 -12.98 -3.00
C TYR A 282 18.85 -12.56 -1.60
N THR A 283 19.97 -13.16 -1.14
CA THR A 283 20.61 -12.79 0.12
C THR A 283 22.02 -12.28 -0.18
N PRO A 284 22.47 -11.20 0.46
CA PRO A 284 23.85 -10.74 0.34
C PRO A 284 24.79 -11.74 1.01
N THR A 285 25.88 -12.05 0.36
CA THR A 285 26.95 -12.89 0.87
C THR A 285 28.28 -12.14 0.71
N MET A 286 29.11 -12.14 1.73
CA MET A 286 30.45 -11.60 1.63
C MET A 286 31.38 -12.69 1.11
N THR A 287 32.20 -12.34 0.13
CA THR A 287 33.26 -13.20 -0.39
C THR A 287 34.54 -12.41 -0.47
N GLU A 288 35.69 -13.08 -0.62
CA GLU A 288 37.00 -12.46 -0.76
C GLU A 288 37.55 -12.70 -2.16
N ASP A 289 38.19 -11.68 -2.73
CA ASP A 289 38.95 -11.82 -3.98
C ASP A 289 40.29 -12.54 -3.73
N ALA A 290 40.99 -12.84 -4.82
CA ALA A 290 42.31 -13.48 -4.76
C ALA A 290 43.39 -12.69 -4.00
N TYR A 291 43.09 -11.42 -3.65
CA TYR A 291 43.96 -10.49 -2.94
C TYR A 291 43.50 -10.23 -1.52
N GLY A 292 42.52 -11.00 -1.00
CA GLY A 292 42.01 -10.87 0.37
C GLY A 292 41.08 -9.69 0.60
N ASN A 293 40.55 -9.07 -0.45
CA ASN A 293 39.57 -7.99 -0.29
C ASN A 293 38.14 -8.54 -0.30
N SER A 294 37.41 -8.21 0.74
CA SER A 294 35.98 -8.60 0.83
C SER A 294 35.11 -7.78 -0.13
N TYR A 295 34.16 -8.44 -0.78
CA TYR A 295 33.14 -7.81 -1.59
C TYR A 295 31.80 -8.51 -1.47
N SER A 296 30.70 -7.79 -1.71
CA SER A 296 29.36 -8.38 -1.68
C SER A 296 29.05 -9.07 -3.01
N VAL A 297 28.50 -10.26 -2.89
CA VAL A 297 27.82 -10.98 -3.96
C VAL A 297 26.42 -11.34 -3.49
N PHE A 298 25.52 -11.64 -4.41
CA PHE A 298 24.17 -12.05 -4.09
C PHE A 298 23.95 -13.48 -4.55
N SER A 299 23.43 -14.31 -3.66
CA SER A 299 23.06 -15.68 -3.95
C SER A 299 21.55 -15.87 -3.85
N SER A 300 20.98 -16.62 -4.80
CA SER A 300 19.57 -16.99 -4.72
C SER A 300 19.33 -17.91 -3.53
N THR A 301 18.27 -17.66 -2.78
CA THR A 301 17.90 -18.43 -1.57
C THR A 301 17.22 -19.77 -1.89
N GLY A 302 16.94 -20.06 -3.16
CA GLY A 302 16.20 -21.26 -3.57
C GLY A 302 14.67 -21.15 -3.39
N ASN A 303 14.16 -20.07 -2.77
CA ASN A 303 12.72 -19.81 -2.63
C ASN A 303 12.14 -19.12 -3.89
N ASN A 304 12.63 -19.54 -5.06
CA ASN A 304 12.17 -19.02 -6.33
C ASN A 304 10.85 -19.68 -6.71
N THR A 305 9.91 -18.89 -7.17
CA THR A 305 8.59 -19.38 -7.59
C THR A 305 8.27 -18.97 -9.02
N ARG A 306 7.60 -19.84 -9.74
CA ARG A 306 6.85 -19.52 -10.96
C ARG A 306 5.40 -19.27 -10.57
N ASP A 307 4.67 -18.53 -11.36
CA ASP A 307 3.23 -18.26 -11.17
C ASP A 307 2.86 -17.36 -9.99
N ASN A 308 3.85 -16.70 -9.36
CA ASN A 308 3.63 -15.77 -8.26
C ASN A 308 4.38 -14.44 -8.49
N GLY A 309 4.62 -14.06 -9.74
CA GLY A 309 5.21 -12.79 -10.08
C GLY A 309 4.28 -11.61 -9.79
N ALA A 310 4.78 -10.40 -9.95
CA ALA A 310 4.00 -9.17 -9.85
C ALA A 310 4.00 -8.48 -11.22
N GLU A 311 3.09 -8.84 -12.10
CA GLU A 311 2.94 -8.20 -13.42
C GLU A 311 2.80 -6.68 -13.29
N ILE A 312 2.13 -6.23 -12.22
CA ILE A 312 1.95 -4.82 -11.88
C ILE A 312 2.84 -4.51 -10.67
N GLY A 313 4.09 -4.12 -10.93
CA GLY A 313 5.08 -3.84 -9.89
C GLY A 313 4.65 -2.77 -8.88
N ALA A 314 3.82 -1.81 -9.28
CA ALA A 314 3.28 -0.78 -8.40
C ALA A 314 2.38 -1.32 -7.27
N THR A 315 2.01 -2.60 -7.29
CA THR A 315 1.24 -3.24 -6.21
C THR A 315 2.09 -3.80 -5.09
N VAL A 316 3.41 -3.87 -5.28
CA VAL A 316 4.35 -4.40 -4.29
C VAL A 316 4.52 -3.41 -3.15
N ALA A 317 4.28 -3.86 -1.92
CA ALA A 317 4.44 -3.06 -0.72
C ALA A 317 5.04 -3.87 0.42
N THR A 318 5.81 -3.22 1.30
CA THR A 318 6.45 -3.84 2.46
C THR A 318 5.94 -3.24 3.75
N LEU A 319 5.64 -4.08 4.73
CA LEU A 319 5.27 -3.66 6.08
C LEU A 319 5.52 -4.78 7.09
N GLY A 320 6.07 -4.44 8.25
CA GLY A 320 6.17 -5.36 9.38
C GLY A 320 6.96 -6.65 9.07
N GLY A 321 8.01 -6.56 8.25
CA GLY A 321 8.80 -7.73 7.82
C GLY A 321 8.09 -8.65 6.84
N LYS A 322 7.09 -8.14 6.13
CA LYS A 322 6.35 -8.86 5.09
C LYS A 322 6.25 -8.04 3.81
N VAL A 323 6.24 -8.75 2.69
CA VAL A 323 6.02 -8.20 1.35
C VAL A 323 4.66 -8.64 0.86
N PHE A 324 3.86 -7.71 0.36
CA PHE A 324 2.53 -7.92 -0.22
C PHE A 324 2.56 -7.54 -1.69
N TRP A 325 1.81 -8.26 -2.51
CA TRP A 325 1.67 -7.94 -3.94
C TRP A 325 0.42 -8.56 -4.57
N LEU A 326 0.01 -8.00 -5.68
CA LEU A 326 -0.95 -8.62 -6.58
C LEU A 326 -0.17 -9.52 -7.55
N GLY A 327 -0.27 -10.83 -7.35
CA GLY A 327 0.40 -11.82 -8.17
C GLY A 327 -0.42 -12.19 -9.40
N SER A 328 0.29 -12.51 -10.49
CA SER A 328 -0.31 -13.09 -11.68
C SER A 328 0.20 -14.51 -11.89
N SER A 329 -0.69 -15.40 -12.31
CA SER A 329 -0.34 -16.76 -12.67
C SER A 329 -0.12 -16.89 -14.18
N THR A 330 0.52 -17.99 -14.60
CA THR A 330 0.66 -18.33 -16.03
C THR A 330 -0.69 -18.54 -16.72
N VAL A 331 -1.76 -18.79 -15.96
CA VAL A 331 -3.13 -18.97 -16.47
C VAL A 331 -3.88 -17.63 -16.57
N GLY A 332 -3.29 -16.52 -16.10
CA GLY A 332 -3.88 -15.19 -16.15
C GLY A 332 -4.81 -14.86 -14.98
N ASP A 333 -4.80 -15.67 -13.92
CA ASP A 333 -5.53 -15.37 -12.69
C ASP A 333 -4.73 -14.45 -11.78
N HIS A 334 -5.41 -13.52 -11.11
CA HIS A 334 -4.82 -12.58 -10.18
C HIS A 334 -5.22 -12.92 -8.74
N SER A 335 -4.23 -12.99 -7.86
CA SER A 335 -4.40 -13.28 -6.44
C SER A 335 -3.51 -12.38 -5.60
N VAL A 336 -3.91 -12.04 -4.38
CA VAL A 336 -3.07 -11.26 -3.48
C VAL A 336 -2.26 -12.19 -2.60
N TRP A 337 -0.96 -11.93 -2.55
CA TRP A 337 0.03 -12.75 -1.87
C TRP A 337 0.77 -11.97 -0.78
N VAL A 338 1.30 -12.70 0.19
CA VAL A 338 2.22 -12.19 1.21
C VAL A 338 3.37 -13.17 1.41
N SER A 339 4.58 -12.66 1.64
CA SER A 339 5.75 -13.45 2.01
C SER A 339 6.65 -12.68 3.00
N ASP A 340 7.33 -13.39 3.85
CA ASP A 340 8.41 -12.90 4.74
C ASP A 340 9.82 -13.32 4.24
N GLY A 341 9.89 -13.87 3.03
CA GLY A 341 11.08 -14.47 2.42
C GLY A 341 11.06 -16.00 2.40
N GLY A 342 10.01 -16.60 2.98
CA GLY A 342 9.65 -18.00 2.79
C GLY A 342 8.72 -18.19 1.58
N ALA A 343 8.05 -19.34 1.53
CA ALA A 343 7.06 -19.61 0.49
C ALA A 343 5.91 -18.58 0.54
N PRO A 344 5.51 -18.00 -0.61
CA PRO A 344 4.37 -17.09 -0.66
C PRO A 344 3.08 -17.72 -0.16
N MET A 345 2.31 -16.97 0.61
CA MET A 345 1.00 -17.36 1.11
C MET A 345 -0.09 -16.50 0.47
N ARG A 346 -1.11 -17.12 -0.08
CA ARG A 346 -2.27 -16.44 -0.65
C ARG A 346 -3.16 -15.90 0.47
N ILE A 347 -3.52 -14.61 0.39
CA ILE A 347 -4.41 -13.94 1.36
C ILE A 347 -5.74 -13.49 0.74
N SER A 348 -5.85 -13.45 -0.60
CA SER A 348 -7.13 -13.18 -1.26
C SER A 348 -8.11 -14.34 -1.09
N SER A 349 -9.39 -14.01 -0.92
CA SER A 349 -10.48 -14.98 -0.99
C SER A 349 -10.87 -15.23 -2.44
N ASN A 350 -11.52 -16.37 -2.70
CA ASN A 350 -12.03 -16.68 -4.03
C ASN A 350 -12.98 -15.59 -4.57
N ASN A 351 -13.70 -14.92 -3.70
CA ASN A 351 -14.62 -13.85 -4.09
C ASN A 351 -13.88 -12.60 -4.56
N ILE A 352 -12.81 -12.20 -3.87
CA ILE A 352 -11.94 -11.10 -4.31
C ILE A 352 -11.29 -11.42 -5.66
N GLU A 353 -10.81 -12.66 -5.84
CA GLU A 353 -10.20 -13.08 -7.10
C GLU A 353 -11.19 -13.07 -8.28
N ARG A 354 -12.44 -13.49 -8.03
CA ARG A 354 -13.50 -13.37 -9.04
C ARG A 354 -13.83 -11.92 -9.37
N GLU A 355 -13.87 -11.05 -8.34
CA GLU A 355 -14.08 -9.62 -8.54
C GLU A 355 -12.95 -9.01 -9.37
N LEU A 356 -11.67 -9.30 -9.04
CA LEU A 356 -10.50 -8.87 -9.81
C LEU A 356 -10.55 -9.37 -11.27
N ARG A 357 -10.90 -10.63 -11.49
CA ARG A 357 -11.08 -11.20 -12.84
C ARG A 357 -12.17 -10.49 -13.63
N GLY A 358 -13.25 -10.08 -12.97
CA GLY A 358 -14.37 -9.36 -13.59
C GLY A 358 -14.06 -7.92 -13.97
N MET A 359 -12.96 -7.33 -13.49
CA MET A 359 -12.58 -5.92 -13.72
C MET A 359 -11.92 -5.70 -15.06
N GLY A 360 -11.95 -6.44 -16.03
CA GLY A 360 -11.48 -6.23 -17.42
C GLY A 360 -10.08 -5.63 -17.59
N ASN A 361 -9.76 -4.53 -16.94
CA ASN A 361 -8.44 -3.90 -16.91
C ASN A 361 -8.02 -3.62 -15.47
N ILE A 362 -6.89 -4.20 -15.05
CA ILE A 362 -6.27 -3.96 -13.74
C ILE A 362 -4.84 -3.40 -13.88
N GLY A 363 -4.40 -3.06 -15.08
CA GLY A 363 -3.03 -2.60 -15.36
C GLY A 363 -2.67 -1.28 -14.69
N ASP A 364 -3.65 -0.51 -14.23
CA ASP A 364 -3.48 0.72 -13.45
C ASP A 364 -3.51 0.50 -11.93
N ALA A 365 -3.53 -0.76 -11.47
CA ALA A 365 -3.55 -1.07 -10.05
C ALA A 365 -2.26 -0.63 -9.35
N TYR A 366 -2.40 -0.21 -8.11
CA TYR A 366 -1.28 0.10 -7.23
C TYR A 366 -1.57 -0.33 -5.80
N GLY A 367 -0.52 -0.52 -5.01
CA GLY A 367 -0.64 -0.93 -3.63
C GLY A 367 0.35 -0.22 -2.72
N PHE A 368 -0.02 -0.07 -1.47
CA PHE A 368 0.85 0.42 -0.41
C PHE A 368 0.45 -0.21 0.91
N ALA A 369 1.30 -0.07 1.92
CA ALA A 369 1.02 -0.62 3.24
C ALA A 369 1.37 0.39 4.33
N TYR A 370 0.60 0.41 5.41
CA TYR A 370 0.84 1.28 6.56
C TYR A 370 0.34 0.65 7.84
N ALA A 371 0.94 1.05 8.98
CA ALA A 371 0.50 0.64 10.31
C ALA A 371 -0.17 1.82 11.01
N TYR A 372 -1.33 1.57 11.62
CA TYR A 372 -2.05 2.58 12.37
C TYR A 372 -2.83 1.95 13.54
N ASN A 373 -2.68 2.51 14.74
CA ASN A 373 -3.38 2.07 15.96
C ASN A 373 -3.29 0.55 16.24
N GLY A 374 -2.14 -0.07 15.99
CA GLY A 374 -1.91 -1.50 16.21
C GLY A 374 -2.38 -2.41 15.07
N HIS A 375 -3.00 -1.87 14.05
CA HIS A 375 -3.34 -2.56 12.81
C HIS A 375 -2.27 -2.39 11.75
N GLN A 376 -2.15 -3.36 10.86
CA GLN A 376 -1.27 -3.34 9.70
C GLN A 376 -2.10 -3.58 8.44
N PHE A 377 -2.19 -2.55 7.61
CA PHE A 377 -3.04 -2.56 6.43
C PHE A 377 -2.21 -2.67 5.16
N TYR A 378 -2.55 -3.61 4.29
CA TYR A 378 -2.20 -3.59 2.88
C TYR A 378 -3.38 -3.08 2.07
N VAL A 379 -3.14 -2.10 1.23
CA VAL A 379 -4.14 -1.42 0.40
C VAL A 379 -3.84 -1.75 -1.06
N LEU A 380 -4.83 -2.25 -1.76
CA LEU A 380 -4.79 -2.51 -3.20
C LEU A 380 -5.90 -1.70 -3.87
N THR A 381 -5.53 -0.78 -4.74
CA THR A 381 -6.46 0.08 -5.47
C THR A 381 -6.41 -0.24 -6.96
N VAL A 382 -7.58 -0.35 -7.57
CA VAL A 382 -7.78 -0.50 -9.02
C VAL A 382 -8.62 0.69 -9.50
N PRO A 383 -7.98 1.78 -9.95
CA PRO A 383 -8.69 3.03 -10.30
C PRO A 383 -9.70 2.86 -11.43
N SER A 384 -9.37 2.09 -12.46
CA SER A 384 -10.26 1.81 -13.61
C SER A 384 -11.57 1.13 -13.23
N ALA A 385 -11.58 0.39 -12.10
CA ALA A 385 -12.75 -0.29 -11.56
C ALA A 385 -13.43 0.49 -10.41
N ASP A 386 -12.92 1.67 -10.05
CA ASP A 386 -13.37 2.45 -8.88
C ASP A 386 -13.38 1.62 -7.56
N ARG A 387 -12.36 0.76 -7.37
CA ARG A 387 -12.29 -0.14 -6.20
C ARG A 387 -10.99 0.02 -5.42
N THR A 388 -11.10 -0.06 -4.10
CA THR A 388 -9.96 -0.18 -3.17
C THR A 388 -10.26 -1.27 -2.15
N PHE A 389 -9.42 -2.30 -2.15
CA PHE A 389 -9.43 -3.38 -1.18
C PHE A 389 -8.40 -3.11 -0.09
N CYS A 390 -8.74 -3.37 1.14
CA CYS A 390 -7.84 -3.26 2.28
C CYS A 390 -7.82 -4.58 3.03
N TYR A 391 -6.63 -5.10 3.26
CA TYR A 391 -6.41 -6.28 4.09
C TYR A 391 -5.77 -5.86 5.42
N ASP A 392 -6.40 -6.22 6.52
CA ASP A 392 -5.83 -6.04 7.83
C ASP A 392 -5.10 -7.32 8.26
N LEU A 393 -3.78 -7.25 8.31
CA LEU A 393 -2.94 -8.38 8.71
C LEU A 393 -3.18 -8.81 10.17
N THR A 394 -3.57 -7.88 11.04
CA THR A 394 -3.82 -8.13 12.47
C THR A 394 -5.07 -8.98 12.70
N THR A 395 -6.13 -8.69 11.95
CA THR A 395 -7.41 -9.41 12.06
C THR A 395 -7.61 -10.48 11.01
N GLN A 396 -6.83 -10.43 9.91
CA GLN A 396 -6.95 -11.27 8.72
C GLN A 396 -8.29 -11.09 8.00
N GLU A 397 -8.85 -9.88 8.07
CA GLU A 397 -10.15 -9.55 7.48
C GLU A 397 -9.95 -8.53 6.35
N TRP A 398 -10.77 -8.65 5.31
CA TRP A 398 -10.83 -7.69 4.21
C TRP A 398 -11.92 -6.66 4.45
N PHE A 399 -11.68 -5.44 4.00
CA PHE A 399 -12.68 -4.37 3.93
C PHE A 399 -12.40 -3.48 2.72
N ASN A 400 -13.35 -2.62 2.38
CA ASN A 400 -13.20 -1.69 1.26
C ASN A 400 -13.05 -0.26 1.77
N ARG A 401 -12.28 0.54 1.04
CA ARG A 401 -12.24 2.00 1.24
C ARG A 401 -12.74 2.73 0.00
N SER A 402 -13.31 3.90 0.22
CA SER A 402 -13.79 4.75 -0.87
C SER A 402 -13.68 6.23 -0.49
N THR A 403 -13.51 7.06 -1.52
CA THR A 403 -13.70 8.50 -1.46
C THR A 403 -15.01 8.84 -2.16
N ARG A 404 -15.77 9.81 -1.65
CA ARG A 404 -17.00 10.23 -2.28
C ARG A 404 -16.73 11.27 -3.36
N ASP A 405 -17.29 11.07 -4.54
CA ASP A 405 -17.36 12.10 -5.59
C ASP A 405 -18.50 13.08 -5.23
N PRO A 406 -18.21 14.33 -4.87
CA PRO A 406 -19.24 15.28 -4.44
C PRO A 406 -20.17 15.71 -5.59
N VAL A 407 -19.72 15.63 -6.83
CA VAL A 407 -20.49 16.04 -8.01
C VAL A 407 -21.46 14.94 -8.44
N LYS A 408 -20.95 13.71 -8.54
CA LYS A 408 -21.74 12.55 -8.97
C LYS A 408 -22.53 11.91 -7.84
N GLY A 409 -22.15 12.18 -6.58
CA GLY A 409 -22.74 11.54 -5.42
C GLY A 409 -22.47 10.03 -5.32
N THR A 410 -21.48 9.52 -6.05
CA THR A 410 -21.08 8.11 -6.07
C THR A 410 -19.80 7.89 -5.25
N ASN A 411 -19.61 6.68 -4.77
CA ASN A 411 -18.35 6.28 -4.17
C ASN A 411 -17.37 5.93 -5.29
N ARG A 412 -16.12 6.39 -5.13
CA ARG A 412 -15.00 6.09 -5.99
C ARG A 412 -13.91 5.37 -5.20
N TYR A 413 -12.88 4.88 -5.86
CA TYR A 413 -11.72 4.33 -5.17
C TYR A 413 -11.15 5.32 -4.14
N TRP A 414 -10.47 4.82 -3.12
CA TRP A 414 -9.78 5.66 -2.15
C TRP A 414 -8.55 6.31 -2.78
N ALA A 415 -8.50 7.65 -2.76
CA ALA A 415 -7.54 8.43 -3.52
C ALA A 415 -6.04 8.25 -3.16
N PRO A 416 -5.63 8.03 -1.88
CA PRO A 416 -4.24 7.80 -1.53
C PRO A 416 -3.58 6.65 -2.29
N SER A 417 -2.32 6.89 -2.67
CA SER A 417 -1.50 5.96 -3.46
C SER A 417 -0.20 5.59 -2.75
N PHE A 418 0.20 6.38 -1.76
CA PHE A 418 1.40 6.20 -0.95
C PHE A 418 1.09 6.49 0.50
N ALA A 419 1.82 5.82 1.40
CA ALA A 419 1.77 6.09 2.83
C ALA A 419 3.18 6.05 3.43
N VAL A 420 3.43 6.91 4.41
CA VAL A 420 4.67 6.91 5.17
C VAL A 420 4.40 7.32 6.62
N ALA A 421 5.12 6.70 7.55
CA ALA A 421 5.08 7.06 8.96
C ALA A 421 6.21 8.06 9.26
N ALA A 422 5.88 9.21 9.81
CA ALA A 422 6.85 10.20 10.27
C ALA A 422 6.25 11.05 11.39
N TYR A 423 7.09 11.55 12.28
CA TYR A 423 6.69 12.45 13.36
C TYR A 423 5.51 11.96 14.21
N GLY A 424 5.37 10.64 14.36
CA GLY A 424 4.27 10.02 15.12
C GLY A 424 2.91 10.00 14.41
N ASN A 425 2.87 10.35 13.13
CA ASN A 425 1.66 10.35 12.30
C ASN A 425 1.87 9.53 11.02
N ILE A 426 0.77 9.23 10.35
CA ILE A 426 0.78 8.65 9.00
C ILE A 426 0.48 9.76 8.00
N TYR A 427 1.35 9.87 7.01
CA TYR A 427 1.17 10.79 5.88
C TYR A 427 0.90 10.01 4.61
N LEU A 428 -0.01 10.54 3.81
CA LEU A 428 -0.50 9.95 2.58
C LEU A 428 -0.20 10.87 1.40
N GLY A 429 0.05 10.29 0.25
CA GLY A 429 0.16 11.01 -1.02
C GLY A 429 -0.76 10.42 -2.06
N CYS A 430 -1.27 11.23 -2.98
CA CYS A 430 -2.19 10.82 -4.03
C CYS A 430 -1.59 11.10 -5.40
N TYR A 431 -1.73 10.18 -6.35
CA TYR A 431 -1.39 10.44 -7.77
C TYR A 431 -2.20 11.60 -8.37
N SER A 432 -3.41 11.84 -7.85
CA SER A 432 -4.37 12.81 -8.37
C SER A 432 -4.49 14.08 -7.54
N ALA A 433 -3.56 14.34 -6.62
CA ALA A 433 -3.61 15.52 -5.73
C ALA A 433 -2.22 16.05 -5.43
N GLN A 434 -2.15 17.37 -5.25
CA GLN A 434 -0.92 18.13 -4.94
C GLN A 434 -0.66 18.26 -3.43
N PHE A 435 -1.41 17.54 -2.61
CA PHE A 435 -1.35 17.70 -1.16
C PHE A 435 -0.64 16.52 -0.50
N LEU A 436 0.18 16.83 0.51
CA LEU A 436 0.51 15.86 1.55
C LEU A 436 -0.65 15.81 2.53
N ILE A 437 -1.13 14.62 2.80
CA ILE A 437 -2.33 14.37 3.60
C ILE A 437 -1.91 13.67 4.88
N GLN A 438 -2.40 14.11 6.02
CA GLN A 438 -2.21 13.46 7.31
C GLN A 438 -3.46 12.68 7.69
N VAL A 439 -3.31 11.46 8.19
CA VAL A 439 -4.40 10.72 8.85
C VAL A 439 -4.69 11.39 10.19
N ASP A 440 -5.94 11.74 10.44
CA ASP A 440 -6.36 12.53 11.59
C ASP A 440 -7.47 11.80 12.37
N ALA A 441 -7.17 11.42 13.61
CA ALA A 441 -8.09 10.69 14.48
C ALA A 441 -9.31 11.50 14.92
N ASP A 442 -9.22 12.84 14.87
CA ASP A 442 -10.26 13.77 15.30
C ASP A 442 -11.08 14.30 14.12
N LYS A 443 -10.72 13.93 12.90
CA LYS A 443 -11.44 14.29 11.68
C LYS A 443 -12.16 13.06 11.11
N PHE A 444 -13.35 13.26 10.55
CA PHE A 444 -14.19 12.19 10.03
C PHE A 444 -14.67 12.47 8.60
N THR A 445 -13.91 13.31 7.91
CA THR A 445 -14.07 13.66 6.50
C THR A 445 -12.78 13.31 5.75
N ASP A 446 -12.85 13.22 4.44
CA ASP A 446 -11.65 13.12 3.60
C ASP A 446 -10.86 14.45 3.60
N PHE A 447 -9.73 14.49 2.92
CA PHE A 447 -8.86 15.68 2.85
C PHE A 447 -9.48 16.84 2.05
N ARG A 448 -10.56 16.60 1.32
CA ARG A 448 -11.37 17.61 0.61
C ARG A 448 -12.63 18.00 1.37
N ASP A 449 -12.73 17.60 2.64
CA ASP A 449 -13.87 17.81 3.53
C ASP A 449 -15.19 17.15 3.10
N ASN A 450 -15.11 16.12 2.21
CA ASN A 450 -16.28 15.31 1.91
C ASN A 450 -16.53 14.28 3.03
N PRO A 451 -17.79 13.96 3.35
CA PRO A 451 -18.10 12.94 4.35
C PRO A 451 -17.64 11.55 3.90
N ILE A 452 -17.00 10.83 4.80
CA ILE A 452 -16.64 9.42 4.61
C ILE A 452 -17.89 8.58 4.90
N ILE A 453 -18.43 7.92 3.88
CA ILE A 453 -19.60 7.06 4.01
C ILE A 453 -19.19 5.73 4.61
N LYS A 454 -19.76 5.36 5.77
CA LYS A 454 -19.56 4.07 6.42
C LYS A 454 -20.74 3.19 6.08
N GLN A 455 -20.48 1.98 5.57
CA GLN A 455 -21.54 1.07 5.19
C GLN A 455 -21.21 -0.38 5.59
N ARG A 456 -22.19 -1.08 6.09
CA ARG A 456 -22.12 -2.52 6.34
C ARG A 456 -23.32 -3.22 5.71
N THR A 457 -23.05 -4.12 4.77
CA THR A 457 -24.01 -5.07 4.24
C THR A 457 -23.80 -6.41 4.95
N SER A 458 -24.85 -6.94 5.57
CA SER A 458 -24.80 -8.18 6.34
C SER A 458 -24.68 -9.41 5.43
N PRO A 459 -24.27 -10.56 5.96
CA PRO A 459 -24.53 -11.84 5.32
C PRO A 459 -26.03 -12.05 5.06
N VAL A 460 -26.34 -12.99 4.18
CA VAL A 460 -27.73 -13.47 4.02
C VAL A 460 -28.16 -14.16 5.30
N PHE A 461 -29.22 -13.67 5.89
CA PHE A 461 -29.85 -14.31 7.06
C PHE A 461 -31.03 -15.18 6.62
N VAL A 462 -30.96 -16.44 6.93
CA VAL A 462 -32.03 -17.43 6.74
C VAL A 462 -32.37 -18.11 8.08
N LYS A 463 -33.62 -18.48 8.30
CA LYS A 463 -34.05 -19.25 9.47
C LYS A 463 -34.70 -20.53 9.02
N ASP A 464 -33.97 -21.64 9.11
CA ASP A 464 -34.47 -22.98 8.81
C ASP A 464 -35.20 -23.10 7.45
N PHE A 465 -34.82 -22.21 6.48
CA PHE A 465 -35.51 -22.03 5.19
C PHE A 465 -37.01 -21.77 5.28
N ALA A 466 -37.52 -21.49 6.49
CA ALA A 466 -38.92 -21.16 6.72
C ALA A 466 -39.18 -19.67 6.54
N PRO A 467 -40.37 -19.26 6.06
CA PRO A 467 -40.75 -17.86 6.01
C PRO A 467 -40.79 -17.24 7.40
N PHE A 468 -40.29 -16.01 7.55
CA PHE A 468 -40.34 -15.28 8.81
C PHE A 468 -40.48 -13.77 8.56
N ARG A 469 -40.95 -13.05 9.59
CA ARG A 469 -41.08 -11.60 9.55
C ARG A 469 -39.98 -10.98 10.40
N LEU A 470 -39.32 -9.98 9.86
CA LEU A 470 -38.41 -9.10 10.58
C LEU A 470 -39.24 -7.96 11.21
N ASP A 471 -39.32 -7.92 12.54
CA ASP A 471 -40.14 -6.96 13.29
C ASP A 471 -39.34 -5.71 13.69
N ALA A 472 -38.08 -5.89 14.03
CA ALA A 472 -37.17 -4.79 14.38
C ALA A 472 -35.71 -5.20 14.17
N PHE A 473 -34.89 -4.22 13.90
CA PHE A 473 -33.44 -4.34 13.89
C PHE A 473 -32.86 -3.22 14.74
N TRP A 474 -31.79 -3.48 15.49
CA TRP A 474 -31.06 -2.47 16.25
C TRP A 474 -29.59 -2.75 16.31
N ILE A 475 -28.84 -1.66 16.45
CA ILE A 475 -27.39 -1.65 16.66
C ILE A 475 -27.06 -1.01 18.00
N GLU A 476 -26.02 -1.53 18.63
CA GLU A 476 -25.37 -0.89 19.76
C GLU A 476 -24.09 -0.24 19.23
N TRP A 477 -24.01 1.08 19.32
CA TRP A 477 -22.89 1.86 18.83
C TRP A 477 -22.65 3.11 19.68
N ASN A 478 -21.50 3.77 19.49
CA ASN A 478 -21.22 5.02 20.16
C ASN A 478 -22.18 6.11 19.69
N THR A 479 -22.56 7.02 20.59
CA THR A 479 -23.34 8.21 20.30
C THR A 479 -22.54 9.27 19.54
N GLY A 480 -23.11 10.47 19.33
CA GLY A 480 -22.44 11.58 18.71
C GLY A 480 -21.06 11.89 19.30
N THR A 481 -20.15 12.39 18.49
CA THR A 481 -18.73 12.58 18.83
C THR A 481 -18.39 14.02 19.18
N THR A 482 -19.33 14.96 19.08
CA THR A 482 -19.14 16.37 19.40
C THR A 482 -20.25 16.92 20.27
N THR A 483 -19.90 17.83 21.17
CA THR A 483 -20.87 18.66 21.91
C THR A 483 -21.27 19.90 21.13
N GLN A 484 -20.57 20.23 20.04
CA GLN A 484 -20.91 21.37 19.19
C GLN A 484 -22.15 21.05 18.36
N GLN A 485 -23.09 21.95 18.35
CA GLN A 485 -24.25 21.88 17.48
C GLN A 485 -23.84 22.29 16.07
N ASN A 486 -24.22 21.47 15.08
CA ASN A 486 -24.06 21.75 13.65
C ASN A 486 -22.61 22.04 13.20
N PRO A 487 -21.67 21.09 13.34
CA PRO A 487 -20.41 21.19 12.62
C PRO A 487 -20.68 21.27 11.11
N THR A 488 -19.86 22.00 10.38
CA THR A 488 -20.03 22.18 8.93
C THR A 488 -18.98 21.40 8.15
N VAL A 489 -19.39 20.80 7.05
CA VAL A 489 -18.51 20.23 6.02
C VAL A 489 -18.82 20.96 4.72
N ASN A 490 -17.83 21.60 4.10
CA ASN A 490 -18.01 22.44 2.91
C ASN A 490 -19.13 23.51 3.07
N GLY A 491 -19.24 24.07 4.27
CA GLY A 491 -20.27 25.07 4.59
C GLY A 491 -21.68 24.50 4.83
N VAL A 492 -21.87 23.18 4.71
CA VAL A 492 -23.15 22.51 4.98
C VAL A 492 -23.17 21.99 6.41
N PRO A 493 -24.19 22.31 7.23
CA PRO A 493 -24.33 21.74 8.57
C PRO A 493 -24.51 20.23 8.52
N VAL A 494 -23.80 19.50 9.39
CA VAL A 494 -23.87 18.04 9.51
C VAL A 494 -24.27 17.62 10.93
N SER A 495 -24.96 16.52 11.07
CA SER A 495 -25.53 16.06 12.34
C SER A 495 -24.54 15.26 13.20
N ALA A 496 -23.27 15.70 13.32
CA ALA A 496 -22.30 15.00 14.19
C ALA A 496 -22.68 15.01 15.68
N TYR A 497 -23.57 15.94 16.08
CA TYR A 497 -24.11 16.04 17.42
C TYR A 497 -25.16 14.95 17.73
N ASN A 498 -26.00 14.59 16.75
CA ASN A 498 -27.03 13.55 16.85
C ASN A 498 -27.06 12.76 15.53
N PRO A 499 -26.05 11.90 15.28
CA PRO A 499 -25.87 11.27 13.99
C PRO A 499 -27.05 10.36 13.62
N VAL A 500 -27.23 10.20 12.30
CA VAL A 500 -28.31 9.40 11.74
C VAL A 500 -27.72 8.13 11.13
N ALA A 501 -28.33 7.01 11.45
CA ALA A 501 -28.09 5.74 10.77
C ALA A 501 -29.26 5.44 9.83
N MET A 502 -28.95 4.94 8.64
CA MET A 502 -29.88 4.59 7.58
C MET A 502 -29.85 3.09 7.37
N LEU A 503 -31.00 2.45 7.32
CA LEU A 503 -31.15 1.00 7.14
C LEU A 503 -31.99 0.70 5.92
N GLU A 504 -31.48 -0.13 5.05
CA GLU A 504 -32.23 -0.76 3.95
C GLU A 504 -32.27 -2.26 4.15
N CYS A 505 -33.29 -2.89 3.63
CA CYS A 505 -33.49 -4.33 3.72
C CYS A 505 -33.74 -4.92 2.34
N SER A 506 -33.13 -6.05 2.07
CA SER A 506 -33.34 -6.86 0.87
C SER A 506 -33.89 -8.23 1.26
N ASN A 507 -34.78 -8.77 0.45
CA ASN A 507 -35.33 -10.12 0.59
C ASN A 507 -34.99 -11.06 -0.57
N ASP A 508 -34.11 -10.61 -1.48
CA ASP A 508 -33.66 -11.33 -2.67
C ASP A 508 -32.12 -11.49 -2.72
N GLY A 509 -31.50 -11.53 -1.54
CA GLY A 509 -30.05 -11.71 -1.41
C GLY A 509 -29.22 -10.44 -1.66
N GLY A 510 -29.85 -9.26 -1.75
CA GLY A 510 -29.15 -7.98 -1.99
C GLY A 510 -29.23 -7.47 -3.43
N ASN A 511 -30.04 -8.12 -4.30
CA ASN A 511 -30.24 -7.66 -5.66
C ASN A 511 -31.14 -6.41 -5.73
N THR A 512 -32.20 -6.36 -4.93
CA THR A 512 -33.04 -5.18 -4.77
C THR A 512 -33.16 -4.76 -3.32
N TRP A 513 -33.35 -3.45 -3.11
CA TRP A 513 -33.39 -2.85 -1.78
C TRP A 513 -34.72 -2.15 -1.55
N GLY A 514 -35.26 -2.30 -0.34
CA GLY A 514 -36.48 -1.65 0.07
C GLY A 514 -36.28 -0.18 0.45
N MET A 515 -37.34 0.44 0.98
CA MET A 515 -37.26 1.82 1.44
C MET A 515 -36.27 1.97 2.60
N GLU A 516 -35.47 3.01 2.51
CA GLU A 516 -34.53 3.41 3.55
C GLU A 516 -35.28 3.91 4.80
N GLN A 517 -34.92 3.38 5.95
CA GLN A 517 -35.40 3.83 7.26
C GLN A 517 -34.29 4.57 7.99
N TRP A 518 -34.63 5.63 8.69
CA TRP A 518 -33.70 6.49 9.40
C TRP A 518 -33.94 6.44 10.91
N ALA A 519 -32.84 6.37 11.67
CA ALA A 519 -32.91 6.40 13.13
C ALA A 519 -31.70 7.14 13.72
N HIS A 520 -31.92 7.86 14.79
CA HIS A 520 -30.87 8.66 15.44
C HIS A 520 -29.99 7.83 16.36
N GLY A 521 -28.69 8.17 16.40
CA GLY A 521 -27.70 7.55 17.27
C GLY A 521 -27.65 8.09 18.69
N GLY A 522 -28.25 9.26 18.94
CA GLY A 522 -28.24 9.94 20.24
C GLY A 522 -27.10 10.95 20.40
N ARG A 523 -27.20 11.75 21.45
CA ARG A 523 -26.27 12.85 21.78
C ARG A 523 -25.27 12.43 22.85
N ILE A 524 -24.11 13.07 22.91
CA ILE A 524 -23.20 12.93 24.05
C ILE A 524 -23.90 13.33 25.34
N GLY A 525 -23.78 12.49 26.37
CA GLY A 525 -24.42 12.70 27.67
C GLY A 525 -25.90 12.31 27.76
N GLN A 526 -26.50 11.89 26.67
CA GLN A 526 -27.82 11.28 26.67
C GLN A 526 -27.70 9.78 26.97
N TYR A 527 -28.59 9.24 27.86
CA TYR A 527 -28.67 7.82 28.07
C TYR A 527 -29.28 7.16 26.83
N PHE A 528 -28.42 6.65 25.95
CA PHE A 528 -28.81 6.03 24.69
C PHE A 528 -27.96 4.79 24.50
N TRP A 529 -28.55 3.63 24.49
CA TRP A 529 -27.83 2.37 24.45
C TRP A 529 -28.00 1.60 23.14
N ARG A 530 -28.98 1.97 22.32
CA ARG A 530 -29.20 1.37 21.01
C ARG A 530 -29.94 2.29 20.06
N THR A 531 -29.65 2.15 18.77
CA THR A 531 -30.45 2.74 17.69
C THR A 531 -31.34 1.64 17.14
N GLU A 532 -32.66 1.88 17.09
CA GLU A 532 -33.65 0.89 16.75
C GLU A 532 -34.46 1.30 15.51
N PHE A 533 -34.57 0.39 14.57
CA PHE A 533 -35.40 0.50 13.39
C PHE A 533 -36.61 -0.41 13.58
N ARG A 534 -37.80 0.19 13.59
CA ARG A 534 -39.09 -0.55 13.76
C ARG A 534 -39.97 -0.31 12.55
N GLY A 535 -40.75 -1.30 12.20
CA GLY A 535 -41.74 -1.19 11.16
C GLY A 535 -41.79 -2.45 10.33
N VAL A 536 -42.71 -2.47 9.38
CA VAL A 536 -42.83 -3.58 8.44
C VAL A 536 -41.71 -3.41 7.44
N PHE A 537 -40.64 -4.19 7.59
CA PHE A 537 -39.67 -4.34 6.52
C PHE A 537 -40.41 -4.90 5.30
N PRO A 538 -40.31 -4.30 4.13
CA PRO A 538 -41.17 -4.61 3.00
C PRO A 538 -41.12 -6.10 2.67
N CYS A 539 -42.24 -6.74 2.89
CA CYS A 539 -42.51 -8.09 2.40
C CYS A 539 -43.24 -7.88 1.06
N GLY A 540 -42.64 -8.32 -0.01
CA GLY A 540 -43.32 -8.34 -1.31
C GLY A 540 -44.48 -9.33 -1.28
N GLY A 541 -45.71 -8.86 -1.42
CA GLY A 541 -46.88 -9.70 -1.57
C GLY A 541 -47.41 -10.36 -0.28
N TYR A 542 -48.22 -11.41 -0.44
CA TYR A 542 -48.83 -12.16 0.63
C TYR A 542 -47.89 -13.16 1.32
N ASP A 543 -46.75 -13.48 0.70
CA ASP A 543 -45.78 -14.43 1.21
C ASP A 543 -44.68 -13.72 2.01
N LEU A 544 -44.39 -14.25 3.20
CA LEU A 544 -43.28 -13.80 4.02
C LEU A 544 -41.94 -14.22 3.38
N PRO A 545 -40.92 -13.36 3.40
CA PRO A 545 -39.59 -13.71 2.91
C PRO A 545 -38.97 -14.87 3.70
N ARG A 546 -38.10 -15.62 3.05
CA ARG A 546 -37.28 -16.68 3.66
C ARG A 546 -35.89 -16.24 4.00
N MET A 547 -35.47 -15.07 3.48
CA MET A 547 -34.15 -14.50 3.67
C MET A 547 -34.22 -12.99 3.80
N TYR A 548 -33.24 -12.44 4.51
CA TYR A 548 -33.02 -10.99 4.61
C TYR A 548 -31.54 -10.67 4.53
N VAL A 549 -31.23 -9.56 3.89
CA VAL A 549 -29.94 -8.88 3.94
C VAL A 549 -30.18 -7.46 4.42
N LEU A 550 -29.36 -7.00 5.33
CA LEU A 550 -29.46 -5.67 5.93
C LEU A 550 -28.28 -4.82 5.49
N ARG A 551 -28.54 -3.61 5.00
CA ARG A 551 -27.53 -2.63 4.66
C ARG A 551 -27.69 -1.40 5.55
N LEU A 552 -26.70 -1.23 6.44
CA LEU A 552 -26.60 -0.09 7.35
C LEU A 552 -25.65 0.93 6.75
N THR A 553 -26.08 2.19 6.64
CA THR A 553 -25.26 3.30 6.13
C THR A 553 -25.24 4.44 7.14
N ILE A 554 -24.05 5.03 7.38
CA ILE A 554 -23.85 6.20 8.22
C ILE A 554 -23.01 7.20 7.44
N SER A 555 -23.62 8.32 7.04
CA SER A 555 -22.97 9.36 6.24
C SER A 555 -22.44 10.52 7.08
N ASP A 556 -22.94 10.68 8.30
CA ASP A 556 -22.50 11.77 9.17
C ASP A 556 -20.99 11.66 9.51
N PRO A 557 -20.26 12.79 9.60
CA PRO A 557 -18.84 12.82 9.89
C PRO A 557 -18.58 12.58 11.39
N VAL A 558 -18.83 11.36 11.83
CA VAL A 558 -18.68 10.91 13.22
C VAL A 558 -17.84 9.66 13.29
N LYS A 559 -17.19 9.45 14.43
CA LYS A 559 -16.57 8.18 14.77
C LYS A 559 -17.64 7.12 14.99
N VAL A 560 -17.54 6.02 14.28
CA VAL A 560 -18.48 4.89 14.40
C VAL A 560 -17.77 3.68 15.00
N VAL A 561 -18.32 3.17 16.09
CA VAL A 561 -17.88 1.90 16.69
C VAL A 561 -19.14 1.08 16.99
N ILE A 562 -19.40 0.05 16.19
CA ILE A 562 -20.56 -0.84 16.36
C ILE A 562 -20.12 -2.06 17.15
N THR A 563 -20.73 -2.26 18.31
CA THR A 563 -20.39 -3.34 19.26
C THR A 563 -21.31 -4.53 19.13
N ALA A 564 -22.55 -4.34 18.69
CA ALA A 564 -23.52 -5.42 18.51
C ALA A 564 -24.59 -5.05 17.48
N ALA A 565 -25.12 -6.05 16.81
CA ALA A 565 -26.32 -5.95 15.97
C ALA A 565 -27.29 -7.08 16.34
N LYS A 566 -28.55 -6.73 16.56
CA LYS A 566 -29.59 -7.67 16.94
C LYS A 566 -30.84 -7.44 16.10
N MET A 567 -31.65 -8.47 15.97
CA MET A 567 -32.93 -8.38 15.29
C MET A 567 -34.01 -9.13 16.05
N GLN A 568 -35.24 -8.64 15.93
CA GLN A 568 -36.43 -9.31 16.40
C GLN A 568 -37.16 -9.93 15.22
N ILE A 569 -37.43 -11.22 15.31
CA ILE A 569 -38.10 -11.97 14.25
C ILE A 569 -39.32 -12.71 14.81
N THR A 570 -40.33 -12.80 13.97
CA THR A 570 -41.51 -13.64 14.23
C THR A 570 -41.59 -14.73 13.16
N ALA A 571 -41.46 -15.97 13.58
CA ALA A 571 -41.65 -17.12 12.68
C ALA A 571 -43.08 -17.13 12.15
N SER A 572 -43.25 -17.40 10.85
CA SER A 572 -44.58 -17.75 10.34
C SER A 572 -45.06 -19.01 11.03
N ARG A 573 -46.32 -19.05 11.42
CA ARG A 573 -46.93 -20.32 11.73
C ARG A 573 -47.02 -21.06 10.41
N SER A 574 -46.27 -22.14 10.25
CA SER A 574 -46.46 -23.06 9.14
C SER A 574 -47.93 -23.49 9.16
N ALA A 575 -48.59 -23.27 8.05
CA ALA A 575 -49.90 -23.84 7.82
C ALA A 575 -49.77 -25.37 7.75
#